data_6316eb02a653301b779f5878b67d63a6
#
_entry.id   6316eb02a653301b779f5878b67d63a6
#
_cell.length_a   1.000
_cell.length_b   1.000
_cell.length_c   1.000
_cell.angle_alpha   90.00
_cell.angle_beta   90.00
_cell.angle_gamma   90.00
#
_symmetry.space_group_name_H-M   'P 1'
#
loop_
_entity.id
_entity.type
_entity.pdbx_description
1 polymer ?
#
loop_
_entity_poly.entity_id
_entity_poly.type
_entity_poly.pdbx_seq_one_letter_code
_entity_poly.pdbx_strand_id
1 'polypeptide(L)'
;GLIATVERLHAHFRGYHAYDIELVPWMFFLKFNSDCRIFQDKTVIDIFATIARESYFTDIDVHRLSKSYPKMDYCVQFNESRYEFLQRILAQAGIFYTFEHHDGKHKMVLYDQVSDIDLEKDAIAYYPSDPELLLDRITGTPIFYISHWEHEVSLGPESYTFEDYDYTRPSIDTVD
;
A
#
# COMPACT_ATOMS: atom_id res chain seq x y z
N GLY A 1 5.59 -10.80 4.34
CA GLY A 1 6.49 -9.82 3.69
C GLY A 1 7.74 -10.47 3.12
N LEU A 2 8.42 -9.73 2.29
CA LEU A 2 9.70 -10.09 1.71
C LEU A 2 10.79 -9.21 2.35
N ILE A 3 11.98 -9.75 2.51
CA ILE A 3 13.09 -8.99 3.08
C ILE A 3 13.65 -8.07 2.00
N ALA A 4 13.61 -6.75 2.24
CA ALA A 4 14.23 -5.75 1.37
C ALA A 4 15.66 -5.44 1.82
N THR A 5 15.86 -5.28 3.12
CA THR A 5 17.15 -4.88 3.70
C THR A 5 17.43 -5.68 4.96
N VAL A 6 18.70 -6.03 5.16
CA VAL A 6 19.21 -6.59 6.42
C VAL A 6 20.46 -5.82 6.79
N GLU A 7 20.44 -5.15 7.93
CA GLU A 7 21.58 -4.44 8.48
C GLU A 7 22.00 -5.06 9.81
N ARG A 8 23.31 -5.33 9.95
CA ARG A 8 23.86 -5.79 11.22
C ARG A 8 24.21 -4.59 12.10
N LEU A 9 23.55 -4.49 13.22
CA LEU A 9 23.83 -3.43 14.18
C LEU A 9 25.11 -3.72 14.99
N HIS A 10 25.81 -2.68 15.39
CA HIS A 10 27.01 -2.81 16.22
C HIS A 10 26.73 -3.21 17.69
N ALA A 11 25.46 -3.28 18.05
CA ALA A 11 25.06 -3.67 19.39
C ALA A 11 25.32 -5.16 19.64
N HIS A 12 26.03 -5.46 20.71
CA HIS A 12 26.28 -6.82 21.18
C HIS A 12 25.61 -6.99 22.55
N PHE A 13 24.73 -7.95 22.67
CA PHE A 13 24.17 -8.32 23.94
C PHE A 13 24.43 -9.79 24.24
N ARG A 14 25.18 -10.10 25.28
CA ARG A 14 25.50 -11.48 25.70
C ARG A 14 25.99 -12.41 24.61
N GLY A 15 26.79 -11.89 23.65
CA GLY A 15 27.33 -12.68 22.54
C GLY A 15 26.40 -12.83 21.35
N TYR A 16 25.21 -12.22 21.36
CA TYR A 16 24.29 -12.19 20.21
C TYR A 16 24.52 -10.92 19.39
N HIS A 17 24.25 -11.03 18.10
CA HIS A 17 24.25 -9.89 17.16
C HIS A 17 22.85 -9.42 16.96
N ALA A 18 22.63 -8.10 16.98
CA ALA A 18 21.38 -7.48 16.59
C ALA A 18 21.37 -7.17 15.08
N TYR A 19 20.24 -7.36 14.47
CA TYR A 19 20.00 -7.05 13.05
C TYR A 19 18.76 -6.18 12.93
N ASP A 20 18.85 -5.19 12.07
CA ASP A 20 17.68 -4.46 11.56
C ASP A 20 17.25 -5.09 10.25
N ILE A 21 15.97 -5.43 10.13
CA ILE A 21 15.42 -6.13 8.97
C ILE A 21 14.19 -5.37 8.47
N GLU A 22 14.28 -4.86 7.25
CA GLU A 22 13.15 -4.25 6.58
C GLU A 22 12.33 -5.30 5.82
N LEU A 23 11.07 -5.45 6.22
CA LEU A 23 10.10 -6.33 5.58
C LEU A 23 9.14 -5.49 4.74
N VAL A 24 9.04 -5.82 3.46
CA VAL A 24 8.21 -5.09 2.51
C VAL A 24 7.21 -6.02 1.80
N PRO A 25 6.07 -5.50 1.34
CA PRO A 25 5.18 -6.26 0.47
C PRO A 25 5.78 -6.39 -0.93
N TRP A 26 5.28 -7.37 -1.71
CA TRP A 26 5.78 -7.64 -3.06
C TRP A 26 5.71 -6.41 -3.99
N MET A 27 4.74 -5.54 -3.79
CA MET A 27 4.54 -4.34 -4.59
C MET A 27 5.74 -3.38 -4.55
N PHE A 28 6.53 -3.42 -3.48
CA PHE A 28 7.77 -2.65 -3.36
C PHE A 28 8.75 -2.94 -4.49
N PHE A 29 8.83 -4.20 -4.94
CA PHE A 29 9.77 -4.61 -5.99
C PHE A 29 9.41 -4.09 -7.39
N LEU A 30 8.18 -3.62 -7.57
CA LEU A 30 7.76 -2.95 -8.81
C LEU A 30 8.41 -1.57 -9.01
N LYS A 31 9.10 -1.05 -7.99
CA LYS A 31 9.90 0.18 -8.07
C LYS A 31 11.16 0.04 -8.92
N PHE A 32 11.65 -1.19 -9.08
CA PHE A 32 12.93 -1.44 -9.75
C PHE A 32 12.83 -1.55 -11.28
N ASN A 33 11.62 -1.53 -11.83
CA ASN A 33 11.38 -1.57 -13.27
C ASN A 33 10.71 -0.27 -13.73
N SER A 34 11.33 0.43 -14.66
CA SER A 34 10.72 1.53 -15.40
C SER A 34 10.37 1.08 -16.82
N ASP A 35 9.22 1.51 -17.33
CA ASP A 35 8.73 1.08 -18.63
C ASP A 35 7.96 2.21 -19.34
N CYS A 36 7.79 2.05 -20.67
CA CYS A 36 6.93 2.88 -21.50
C CYS A 36 5.94 1.98 -22.21
N ARG A 37 4.68 1.97 -21.76
CA ARG A 37 3.64 1.07 -22.26
C ARG A 37 2.34 1.80 -22.50
N ILE A 38 1.57 1.27 -23.42
CA ILE A 38 0.24 1.74 -23.77
C ILE A 38 -0.76 0.63 -23.53
N PHE A 39 -1.83 0.95 -22.82
CA PHE A 39 -2.97 0.08 -22.60
C PHE A 39 -4.19 0.70 -23.27
N GLN A 40 -4.92 -0.08 -24.08
CA GLN A 40 -6.11 0.36 -24.81
C GLN A 40 -7.28 -0.54 -24.44
N ASP A 41 -8.49 0.04 -24.38
CA ASP A 41 -9.74 -0.66 -24.09
C ASP A 41 -9.69 -1.52 -22.80
N LYS A 42 -8.96 -1.05 -21.80
CA LYS A 42 -8.75 -1.72 -20.52
C LYS A 42 -9.34 -0.95 -19.36
N THR A 43 -9.92 -1.67 -18.40
CA THR A 43 -10.24 -1.10 -17.10
C THR A 43 -8.96 -0.96 -16.26
N VAL A 44 -9.01 -0.15 -15.20
CA VAL A 44 -7.90 -0.04 -14.24
C VAL A 44 -7.57 -1.41 -13.63
N ILE A 45 -8.57 -2.25 -13.38
CA ILE A 45 -8.39 -3.59 -12.82
C ILE A 45 -7.72 -4.53 -13.82
N ASP A 46 -8.07 -4.46 -15.11
CA ASP A 46 -7.42 -5.24 -16.16
C ASP A 46 -5.93 -4.89 -16.28
N ILE A 47 -5.61 -3.60 -16.20
CA ILE A 47 -4.22 -3.12 -16.26
C ILE A 47 -3.45 -3.62 -15.02
N PHE A 48 -4.03 -3.43 -13.84
CA PHE A 48 -3.46 -3.90 -12.58
C PHE A 48 -3.18 -5.42 -12.63
N ALA A 49 -4.19 -6.22 -12.99
CA ALA A 49 -4.05 -7.67 -13.09
C ALA A 49 -3.01 -8.11 -14.13
N THR A 50 -2.87 -7.35 -15.23
CA THR A 50 -1.85 -7.62 -16.25
C THR A 50 -0.44 -7.44 -15.67
N ILE A 51 -0.17 -6.30 -15.03
CA ILE A 51 1.13 -6.00 -14.43
C ILE A 51 1.47 -6.95 -13.28
N ALA A 52 0.51 -7.23 -12.43
CA ALA A 52 0.69 -8.17 -11.31
C ALA A 52 1.08 -9.57 -11.79
N ARG A 53 0.37 -10.09 -12.80
CA ARG A 53 0.66 -11.41 -13.41
C ARG A 53 2.03 -11.45 -14.07
N GLU A 54 2.41 -10.42 -14.81
CA GLU A 54 3.73 -10.30 -15.44
C GLU A 54 4.87 -10.24 -14.40
N SER A 55 4.54 -9.75 -13.21
CA SER A 55 5.47 -9.66 -12.09
C SER A 55 5.40 -10.89 -11.16
N TYR A 56 4.67 -11.94 -11.57
CA TYR A 56 4.49 -13.20 -10.83
C TYR A 56 3.78 -13.05 -9.48
N PHE A 57 3.01 -11.98 -9.29
CA PHE A 57 2.21 -11.74 -8.09
C PHE A 57 0.74 -12.04 -8.39
N THR A 58 0.23 -13.11 -7.81
CA THR A 58 -1.12 -13.62 -8.10
C THR A 58 -2.03 -13.66 -6.88
N ASP A 59 -1.49 -13.44 -5.69
CA ASP A 59 -2.27 -13.46 -4.46
C ASP A 59 -2.92 -12.08 -4.20
N ILE A 60 -3.99 -11.84 -4.97
CA ILE A 60 -4.72 -10.57 -5.03
C ILE A 60 -6.20 -10.83 -4.89
N ASP A 61 -6.86 -10.04 -4.05
CA ASP A 61 -8.30 -10.07 -3.84
C ASP A 61 -8.93 -8.75 -4.32
N VAL A 62 -9.88 -8.86 -5.24
CA VAL A 62 -10.63 -7.73 -5.80
C VAL A 62 -12.12 -7.75 -5.40
N HIS A 63 -12.53 -8.70 -4.55
CA HIS A 63 -13.93 -8.90 -4.18
C HIS A 63 -14.49 -7.77 -3.28
N ARG A 64 -13.61 -6.93 -2.72
CA ARG A 64 -14.00 -5.76 -1.92
C ARG A 64 -14.24 -4.50 -2.77
N LEU A 65 -14.13 -4.61 -4.09
CA LEU A 65 -14.48 -3.54 -5.01
C LEU A 65 -15.98 -3.58 -5.29
N SER A 66 -16.68 -2.52 -4.98
CA SER A 66 -18.13 -2.38 -5.13
C SER A 66 -18.52 -1.61 -6.39
N LYS A 67 -17.61 -0.79 -6.91
CA LYS A 67 -17.86 0.07 -8.08
C LYS A 67 -17.59 -0.65 -9.40
N SER A 68 -18.18 -0.14 -10.44
CA SER A 68 -17.87 -0.49 -11.83
C SER A 68 -16.83 0.49 -12.38
N TYR A 69 -15.79 -0.03 -12.99
CA TYR A 69 -14.70 0.75 -13.57
C TYR A 69 -14.83 0.76 -15.09
N PRO A 70 -14.95 1.93 -15.72
CA PRO A 70 -15.06 2.02 -17.17
C PRO A 70 -13.74 1.60 -17.83
N LYS A 71 -13.86 1.13 -19.07
CA LYS A 71 -12.69 0.95 -19.93
C LYS A 71 -12.15 2.32 -20.34
N MET A 72 -10.85 2.44 -20.27
CA MET A 72 -10.13 3.61 -20.78
C MET A 72 -9.75 3.35 -22.24
N ASP A 73 -10.07 4.26 -23.14
CA ASP A 73 -9.64 4.19 -24.52
C ASP A 73 -8.12 4.16 -24.63
N TYR A 74 -7.47 4.87 -23.69
CA TYR A 74 -6.04 5.04 -23.69
C TYR A 74 -5.51 5.26 -22.28
N CYS A 75 -4.53 4.45 -21.85
CA CYS A 75 -3.81 4.64 -20.60
C CYS A 75 -2.33 4.39 -20.83
N VAL A 76 -1.50 5.35 -20.47
CA VAL A 76 -0.05 5.32 -20.76
C VAL A 76 0.73 5.24 -19.46
N GLN A 77 1.63 4.27 -19.41
CA GLN A 77 2.78 4.28 -18.52
C GLN A 77 3.93 4.94 -19.28
N PHE A 78 4.47 6.05 -18.78
CA PHE A 78 5.52 6.77 -19.47
C PHE A 78 6.68 7.09 -18.52
N ASN A 79 7.81 6.40 -18.72
CA ASN A 79 9.05 6.61 -17.98
C ASN A 79 8.88 6.64 -16.45
N GLU A 80 7.95 5.87 -15.96
CA GLU A 80 7.65 5.68 -14.55
C GLU A 80 7.80 4.19 -14.18
N SER A 81 8.07 3.88 -12.91
CA SER A 81 8.10 2.51 -12.44
C SER A 81 6.71 1.89 -12.49
N ARG A 82 6.63 0.56 -12.56
CA ARG A 82 5.34 -0.14 -12.45
C ARG A 82 4.62 0.19 -11.14
N TYR A 83 5.38 0.44 -10.07
CA TYR A 83 4.84 0.86 -8.79
C TYR A 83 4.16 2.22 -8.88
N GLU A 84 4.85 3.24 -9.38
CA GLU A 84 4.32 4.60 -9.53
C GLU A 84 3.10 4.63 -10.45
N PHE A 85 3.20 3.91 -11.58
CA PHE A 85 2.09 3.78 -12.51
C PHE A 85 0.84 3.18 -11.85
N LEU A 86 0.98 2.05 -11.15
CA LEU A 86 -0.14 1.41 -10.45
C LEU A 86 -0.69 2.31 -9.34
N GLN A 87 0.17 2.96 -8.55
CA GLN A 87 -0.27 3.91 -7.54
C GLN A 87 -1.12 5.03 -8.14
N ARG A 88 -0.68 5.60 -9.25
CA ARG A 88 -1.36 6.68 -9.94
C ARG A 88 -2.74 6.27 -10.46
N ILE A 89 -2.83 5.16 -11.20
CA ILE A 89 -4.10 4.73 -11.79
C ILE A 89 -5.10 4.22 -10.75
N LEU A 90 -4.63 3.56 -9.68
CA LEU A 90 -5.49 3.15 -8.57
C LEU A 90 -6.03 4.36 -7.81
N ALA A 91 -5.17 5.34 -7.51
CA ALA A 91 -5.58 6.58 -6.84
C ALA A 91 -6.61 7.37 -7.68
N GLN A 92 -6.41 7.49 -9.00
CA GLN A 92 -7.36 8.11 -9.92
C GLN A 92 -8.72 7.40 -9.94
N ALA A 93 -8.74 6.09 -9.77
CA ALA A 93 -9.96 5.29 -9.69
C ALA A 93 -10.60 5.28 -8.29
N GLY A 94 -9.98 5.92 -7.29
CA GLY A 94 -10.42 5.90 -5.90
C GLY A 94 -10.27 4.52 -5.26
N ILE A 95 -9.27 3.74 -5.72
CA ILE A 95 -8.96 2.41 -5.20
C ILE A 95 -7.75 2.51 -4.27
N PHE A 96 -7.87 1.94 -3.09
CA PHE A 96 -6.78 1.76 -2.15
C PHE A 96 -6.61 0.28 -1.81
N TYR A 97 -5.55 -0.08 -1.09
CA TYR A 97 -5.27 -1.48 -0.80
C TYR A 97 -4.62 -1.66 0.57
N THR A 98 -4.78 -2.87 1.09
CA THR A 98 -4.09 -3.38 2.27
C THR A 98 -3.44 -4.71 1.98
N PHE A 99 -2.64 -5.22 2.92
CA PHE A 99 -2.07 -6.56 2.85
C PHE A 99 -2.53 -7.38 4.04
N GLU A 100 -3.18 -8.50 3.76
CA GLU A 100 -3.49 -9.52 4.76
C GLU A 100 -2.33 -10.51 4.86
N HIS A 101 -1.93 -10.85 6.08
CA HIS A 101 -0.82 -11.74 6.34
C HIS A 101 -1.30 -13.02 7.02
N HIS A 102 -1.07 -14.17 6.37
CA HIS A 102 -1.44 -15.49 6.88
C HIS A 102 -0.32 -16.49 6.59
N ASP A 103 0.16 -17.20 7.62
CA ASP A 103 1.05 -18.37 7.53
C ASP A 103 2.11 -18.32 6.41
N GLY A 104 2.96 -17.29 6.43
CA GLY A 104 4.03 -17.12 5.45
C GLY A 104 3.60 -16.60 4.08
N LYS A 105 2.33 -16.29 3.89
CA LYS A 105 1.79 -15.63 2.71
C LYS A 105 1.32 -14.22 3.03
N HIS A 106 1.27 -13.37 2.03
CA HIS A 106 0.60 -12.08 2.10
C HIS A 106 -0.23 -11.86 0.84
N LYS A 107 -1.49 -11.52 1.04
CA LYS A 107 -2.47 -11.27 0.00
C LYS A 107 -2.76 -9.79 -0.07
N MET A 108 -2.73 -9.21 -1.24
CA MET A 108 -3.15 -7.84 -1.47
C MET A 108 -4.65 -7.79 -1.66
N VAL A 109 -5.34 -6.94 -0.90
CA VAL A 109 -6.79 -6.74 -1.00
C VAL A 109 -7.06 -5.31 -1.45
N LEU A 110 -7.82 -5.17 -2.53
CA LEU A 110 -8.21 -3.88 -3.09
C LEU A 110 -9.58 -3.46 -2.55
N TYR A 111 -9.72 -2.19 -2.23
CA TYR A 111 -10.94 -1.57 -1.70
C TYR A 111 -11.28 -0.29 -2.45
N ASP A 112 -12.55 0.03 -2.52
CA ASP A 112 -13.07 1.32 -2.99
C ASP A 112 -14.03 1.99 -1.99
N GLN A 113 -14.23 1.37 -0.82
CA GLN A 113 -15.02 1.88 0.30
C GLN A 113 -14.24 1.70 1.60
N VAL A 114 -14.08 2.78 2.35
CA VAL A 114 -13.39 2.75 3.66
C VAL A 114 -14.15 1.90 4.68
N SER A 115 -15.49 1.83 4.57
CA SER A 115 -16.34 1.01 5.43
C SER A 115 -16.06 -0.49 5.36
N ASP A 116 -15.42 -0.96 4.28
CA ASP A 116 -15.17 -2.38 4.03
C ASP A 116 -13.85 -2.87 4.61
N ILE A 117 -13.08 -1.95 5.24
CA ILE A 117 -11.87 -2.31 5.98
C ILE A 117 -12.26 -2.89 7.33
N ASP A 118 -11.81 -4.11 7.58
CA ASP A 118 -11.90 -4.69 8.91
C ASP A 118 -10.91 -3.98 9.85
N LEU A 119 -11.43 -3.23 10.81
CA LEU A 119 -10.62 -2.58 11.83
C LEU A 119 -10.16 -3.60 12.87
N GLU A 120 -8.92 -3.44 13.35
CA GLU A 120 -8.42 -4.20 14.49
C GLU A 120 -9.33 -3.96 15.70
N LYS A 121 -9.83 -5.03 16.29
CA LYS A 121 -10.78 -4.97 17.42
C LYS A 121 -10.08 -5.00 18.76
N ASP A 122 -8.86 -5.49 18.79
CA ASP A 122 -8.09 -5.62 20.03
C ASP A 122 -7.32 -4.33 20.32
N ALA A 123 -7.43 -3.85 21.55
CA ALA A 123 -6.67 -2.70 22.00
C ALA A 123 -5.19 -3.08 22.14
N ILE A 124 -4.31 -2.34 21.45
CA ILE A 124 -2.87 -2.49 21.61
C ILE A 124 -2.42 -1.60 22.76
N ALA A 125 -1.72 -2.19 23.74
CA ALA A 125 -1.21 -1.46 24.90
C ALA A 125 -0.12 -0.46 24.49
N TYR A 126 -0.09 0.70 25.14
CA TYR A 126 0.95 1.70 24.95
C TYR A 126 1.90 1.74 26.17
N TYR A 127 3.19 1.53 25.93
CA TYR A 127 4.25 1.60 26.93
C TYR A 127 5.35 2.56 26.45
N PRO A 128 5.43 3.80 26.98
CA PRO A 128 6.35 4.82 26.53
C PRO A 128 7.83 4.59 26.89
N SER A 129 8.10 3.71 27.84
CA SER A 129 9.45 3.28 28.20
C SER A 129 9.63 1.83 27.82
N ASP A 130 10.73 1.54 27.12
CA ASP A 130 11.06 0.18 26.68
C ASP A 130 11.13 -0.74 27.89
N PRO A 131 10.09 -1.57 28.12
CA PRO A 131 10.13 -2.49 29.24
C PRO A 131 11.06 -3.63 28.83
N GLU A 132 12.19 -3.74 29.48
CA GLU A 132 13.08 -4.90 29.36
C GLU A 132 12.26 -6.20 29.49
N LEU A 133 11.82 -6.76 28.36
CA LEU A 133 11.09 -8.03 28.29
C LEU A 133 9.59 -7.96 28.63
N LEU A 134 8.76 -7.51 27.72
CA LEU A 134 7.34 -7.86 27.72
C LEU A 134 7.15 -9.26 27.10
N LEU A 135 7.59 -10.24 27.85
CA LEU A 135 7.05 -11.59 27.74
C LEU A 135 5.93 -11.70 28.76
N ASP A 136 4.80 -12.23 28.35
CA ASP A 136 3.82 -12.70 29.32
C ASP A 136 4.57 -13.67 30.23
N ARG A 137 4.69 -13.31 31.51
CA ARG A 137 5.44 -14.08 32.51
C ARG A 137 4.86 -15.48 32.72
N ILE A 138 3.62 -15.71 32.33
CA ILE A 138 2.90 -16.96 32.47
C ILE A 138 3.07 -17.85 31.24
N THR A 139 2.93 -17.29 30.05
CA THR A 139 2.92 -18.05 28.78
C THR A 139 4.24 -17.98 28.02
N GLY A 140 5.11 -17.00 28.32
CA GLY A 140 6.35 -16.74 27.59
C GLY A 140 6.13 -16.20 26.17
N THR A 141 4.90 -15.80 25.82
CA THR A 141 4.59 -15.24 24.50
C THR A 141 4.96 -13.78 24.41
N PRO A 142 5.47 -13.31 23.27
CA PRO A 142 5.71 -11.89 23.02
C PRO A 142 4.42 -11.08 23.14
N ILE A 143 4.46 -9.98 23.87
CA ILE A 143 3.35 -9.02 23.95
C ILE A 143 3.60 -7.93 22.91
N PHE A 144 2.65 -7.74 22.00
CA PHE A 144 2.68 -6.62 21.06
C PHE A 144 2.25 -5.34 21.78
N TYR A 145 3.04 -4.27 21.63
CA TYR A 145 2.75 -2.98 22.24
C TYR A 145 3.27 -1.83 21.36
N ILE A 146 2.73 -0.64 21.59
CA ILE A 146 3.21 0.59 20.99
C ILE A 146 4.21 1.23 21.96
N SER A 147 5.48 1.37 21.57
CA SER A 147 6.53 2.01 22.35
C SER A 147 6.65 3.50 22.06
N HIS A 148 6.27 3.92 20.86
CA HIS A 148 6.38 5.28 20.38
C HIS A 148 5.12 5.68 19.65
N TRP A 149 4.57 6.86 20.03
CA TRP A 149 3.41 7.45 19.39
C TRP A 149 3.65 8.95 19.26
N GLU A 150 3.64 9.44 18.04
CA GLU A 150 3.73 10.87 17.73
C GLU A 150 2.42 11.33 17.08
N HIS A 151 1.96 12.50 17.51
CA HIS A 151 0.81 13.16 16.91
C HIS A 151 1.29 14.47 16.31
N GLU A 152 1.23 14.57 14.98
CA GLU A 152 1.57 15.77 14.23
C GLU A 152 0.29 16.41 13.69
N VAL A 153 0.19 17.73 13.84
CA VAL A 153 -0.85 18.53 13.23
C VAL A 153 -0.19 19.59 12.36
N SER A 154 -0.43 19.53 11.06
CA SER A 154 0.07 20.51 10.10
C SER A 154 -1.07 21.31 9.48
N LEU A 155 -0.77 22.56 9.12
CA LEU A 155 -1.70 23.39 8.35
C LEU A 155 -1.58 23.00 6.88
N GLY A 156 -2.74 22.78 6.26
CA GLY A 156 -2.87 22.53 4.82
C GLY A 156 -3.75 23.60 4.16
N PRO A 157 -3.84 23.61 2.83
CA PRO A 157 -4.79 24.46 2.14
C PRO A 157 -6.22 24.08 2.50
N GLU A 158 -7.07 25.07 2.66
CA GLU A 158 -8.48 24.90 3.04
C GLU A 158 -9.30 24.31 1.89
N SER A 159 -8.93 24.63 0.65
CA SER A 159 -9.65 24.17 -0.54
C SER A 159 -8.71 23.98 -1.72
N TYR A 160 -9.08 23.10 -2.62
CA TYR A 160 -8.45 22.89 -3.91
C TYR A 160 -9.52 23.08 -4.98
N THR A 161 -9.20 23.83 -6.03
CA THR A 161 -10.05 23.95 -7.21
C THR A 161 -9.34 23.31 -8.38
N PHE A 162 -9.99 22.40 -9.05
CA PHE A 162 -9.51 21.75 -10.27
C PHE A 162 -10.34 22.22 -11.44
N GLU A 163 -9.65 22.57 -12.52
CA GLU A 163 -10.29 22.90 -13.79
C GLU A 163 -9.71 21.98 -14.84
N ASP A 164 -10.55 21.28 -15.57
CA ASP A 164 -10.16 20.41 -16.68
C ASP A 164 -10.89 20.80 -17.95
N TYR A 165 -10.25 20.58 -19.09
CA TYR A 165 -10.78 20.91 -20.39
C TYR A 165 -11.16 19.66 -21.18
N ASP A 166 -12.48 19.43 -21.32
CA ASP A 166 -13.00 18.37 -22.20
C ASP A 166 -13.07 18.85 -23.65
N TYR A 167 -12.07 18.48 -24.45
CA TYR A 167 -12.00 18.84 -25.85
C TYR A 167 -13.17 18.27 -26.69
N THR A 168 -13.87 17.25 -26.19
CA THR A 168 -15.05 16.67 -26.83
C THR A 168 -16.31 17.47 -26.55
N ARG A 169 -16.32 18.27 -25.50
CA ARG A 169 -17.43 19.13 -25.04
C ARG A 169 -16.93 20.51 -24.60
N PRO A 170 -16.36 21.30 -25.53
CA PRO A 170 -15.63 22.52 -25.20
C PRO A 170 -16.50 23.65 -24.57
N SER A 171 -17.82 23.46 -24.53
CA SER A 171 -18.77 24.45 -23.99
C SER A 171 -19.20 24.16 -22.55
N ILE A 172 -18.65 23.13 -21.92
CA ILE A 172 -18.97 22.76 -20.53
C ILE A 172 -17.73 23.04 -19.67
N ASP A 173 -17.84 24.05 -18.80
CA ASP A 173 -16.84 24.27 -17.76
C ASP A 173 -17.00 23.16 -16.73
N THR A 174 -16.04 22.26 -16.67
CA THR A 174 -15.95 21.24 -15.61
C THR A 174 -15.12 21.82 -14.46
N VAL A 175 -15.82 22.44 -13.51
CA VAL A 175 -15.24 22.88 -12.24
C VAL A 175 -15.77 21.91 -11.16
N ASP A 176 -14.91 21.15 -10.54
CA ASP A 176 -15.19 20.31 -9.37
C ASP A 176 -14.45 20.84 -8.13
#